data_d58773af37349a12ccf6cca7125d3461
#
_entry.id   d58773af37349a12ccf6cca7125d3461
#
_cell.length_a   1.000
_cell.length_b   1.000
_cell.length_c   1.000
_cell.angle_alpha   90.00
_cell.angle_beta   90.00
_cell.angle_gamma   90.00
#
_symmetry.space_group_name_H-M   'P 1'
#
loop_
_entity.id
_entity.type
_entity.pdbx_description
1 polymer ?
#
loop_
_entity_poly.entity_id
_entity_poly.type
_entity_poly.pdbx_seq_one_letter_code
_entity_poly.pdbx_strand_id
1 'polypeptide(L)'
;MKRRACKRLLTAAVLCAALTVPTRAARRSVPVQIDGNPIAVSAYVEQGVTYVPLRALLNTMGAWDVWWDEATGRAAAASDDTHLWADPAADTVTVDEKTVRGRVTVENGVTYVPLRLVGEALGCQVEWDPYLRGATVTSPGAAYDAGELYWLSRIICAESGAESMSGQIAVG
;
A
#
# COMPACT_ATOMS: atom_id res chain seq x y z
N MET A 1 30.69 31.46 -58.35
CA MET A 1 31.11 30.90 -56.99
C MET A 1 30.19 31.47 -55.95
N LYS A 2 29.38 30.67 -55.26
CA LYS A 2 28.59 30.86 -53.99
C LYS A 2 27.29 30.09 -54.06
N ARG A 3 27.33 28.78 -53.91
CA ARG A 3 26.16 27.93 -53.58
C ARG A 3 26.63 26.62 -52.97
N ARG A 4 27.32 26.63 -51.82
CA ARG A 4 27.70 25.39 -51.09
C ARG A 4 27.76 25.56 -49.56
N ALA A 5 27.01 26.47 -48.96
CA ALA A 5 27.09 26.69 -47.50
C ALA A 5 25.78 26.51 -46.71
N CYS A 6 24.72 25.95 -47.33
CA CYS A 6 23.39 25.88 -46.64
C CYS A 6 22.86 24.46 -46.38
N LYS A 7 23.68 23.41 -46.50
CA LYS A 7 23.23 22.03 -46.32
C LYS A 7 23.77 21.32 -45.05
N ARG A 8 24.51 22.01 -44.17
CA ARG A 8 25.13 21.40 -43.00
C ARG A 8 24.52 21.80 -41.65
N LEU A 9 23.47 22.63 -41.62
CA LEU A 9 22.83 23.11 -40.40
C LEU A 9 21.49 22.43 -40.05
N LEU A 10 20.99 21.53 -40.89
CA LEU A 10 19.69 20.85 -40.67
C LEU A 10 19.80 19.43 -40.06
N THR A 11 20.99 18.90 -39.86
CA THR A 11 21.19 17.55 -39.33
C THR A 11 21.48 17.49 -37.84
N ALA A 12 21.66 18.62 -37.15
CA ALA A 12 21.96 18.66 -35.71
C ALA A 12 20.72 18.80 -34.80
N ALA A 13 19.55 19.14 -35.37
CA ALA A 13 18.34 19.41 -34.58
C ALA A 13 17.44 18.19 -34.33
N VAL A 14 17.70 17.03 -34.94
CA VAL A 14 16.83 15.84 -34.86
C VAL A 14 17.29 14.84 -33.79
N LEU A 15 18.48 15.01 -33.20
CA LEU A 15 19.05 14.01 -32.28
C LEU A 15 18.77 14.26 -30.78
N CYS A 16 18.10 15.34 -30.40
CA CYS A 16 17.78 15.64 -28.98
C CYS A 16 16.36 15.28 -28.51
N ALA A 17 15.51 14.72 -29.38
CA ALA A 17 14.09 14.46 -29.05
C ALA A 17 13.79 13.04 -28.59
N ALA A 18 14.76 12.19 -28.33
CA ALA A 18 14.53 10.73 -28.16
C ALA A 18 14.98 10.14 -26.82
N LEU A 19 15.07 10.88 -25.72
CA LEU A 19 15.44 10.29 -24.43
C LEU A 19 14.61 10.83 -23.23
N THR A 20 13.35 11.10 -23.42
CA THR A 20 12.42 11.09 -22.27
C THR A 20 11.86 9.69 -22.10
N VAL A 21 12.68 8.76 -21.65
CA VAL A 21 12.19 7.52 -21.05
C VAL A 21 11.42 7.98 -19.81
N PRO A 22 10.11 7.72 -19.69
CA PRO A 22 9.41 8.00 -18.45
C PRO A 22 10.08 7.16 -17.38
N THR A 23 10.83 7.80 -16.49
CA THR A 23 11.40 7.14 -15.32
C THR A 23 10.22 6.72 -14.46
N ARG A 24 9.79 5.47 -14.60
CA ARG A 24 8.78 4.89 -13.70
C ARG A 24 9.35 5.05 -12.29
N ALA A 25 8.64 5.79 -11.45
CA ALA A 25 9.07 5.98 -10.07
C ALA A 25 9.36 4.62 -9.45
N ALA A 26 10.58 4.43 -8.93
CA ALA A 26 11.00 3.15 -8.41
C ALA A 26 10.07 2.77 -7.25
N ARG A 27 9.40 1.63 -7.39
CA ARG A 27 8.58 1.06 -6.33
C ARG A 27 9.50 0.60 -5.21
N ARG A 28 9.23 1.06 -4.02
CA ARG A 28 9.95 0.65 -2.82
C ARG A 28 9.06 -0.29 -2.02
N SER A 29 9.51 -1.51 -1.77
CA SER A 29 8.85 -2.44 -0.87
C SER A 29 8.84 -1.86 0.55
N VAL A 30 7.72 -2.00 1.24
CA VAL A 30 7.52 -1.52 2.61
C VAL A 30 6.80 -2.58 3.42
N PRO A 31 7.17 -2.76 4.70
CA PRO A 31 6.42 -3.62 5.60
C PRO A 31 5.06 -2.99 5.92
N VAL A 32 4.06 -3.84 6.10
CA VAL A 32 2.73 -3.45 6.59
C VAL A 32 2.33 -4.41 7.69
N GLN A 33 1.79 -3.88 8.77
CA GLN A 33 1.24 -4.64 9.88
C GLN A 33 -0.23 -4.29 10.08
N ILE A 34 -1.03 -5.29 10.39
CA ILE A 34 -2.44 -5.13 10.75
C ILE A 34 -2.61 -5.75 12.14
N ASP A 35 -3.05 -4.95 13.09
CA ASP A 35 -3.21 -5.36 14.50
C ASP A 35 -1.97 -6.09 15.04
N GLY A 36 -0.78 -5.53 14.75
CA GLY A 36 0.52 -6.10 15.11
C GLY A 36 0.99 -7.29 14.26
N ASN A 37 0.16 -7.81 13.35
CA ASN A 37 0.51 -8.94 12.51
C ASN A 37 1.07 -8.47 11.15
N PRO A 38 2.26 -8.91 10.73
CA PRO A 38 2.81 -8.53 9.44
C PRO A 38 2.03 -9.19 8.29
N ILE A 39 1.77 -8.41 7.23
CA ILE A 39 1.26 -8.97 5.98
C ILE A 39 2.39 -9.75 5.29
N ALA A 40 2.14 -11.03 4.97
CA ALA A 40 3.13 -11.95 4.39
C ALA A 40 3.48 -11.69 2.92
N VAL A 41 3.06 -10.57 2.33
CA VAL A 41 3.22 -10.25 0.90
C VAL A 41 3.74 -8.83 0.69
N SER A 42 4.37 -8.62 -0.48
CA SER A 42 5.02 -7.34 -0.80
C SER A 42 4.03 -6.20 -1.01
N ALA A 43 3.91 -5.33 -0.02
CA ALA A 43 3.39 -3.98 -0.21
C ALA A 43 4.48 -3.07 -0.78
N TYR A 44 4.10 -2.04 -1.51
CA TYR A 44 5.06 -1.08 -2.05
C TYR A 44 4.55 0.37 -1.97
N VAL A 45 5.49 1.31 -1.96
CA VAL A 45 5.18 2.74 -2.10
C VAL A 45 5.51 3.18 -3.52
N GLU A 46 4.56 3.84 -4.16
CA GLU A 46 4.70 4.52 -5.45
C GLU A 46 4.08 5.91 -5.33
N GLN A 47 4.83 6.96 -5.65
CA GLN A 47 4.38 8.36 -5.56
C GLN A 47 3.78 8.77 -4.19
N GLY A 48 4.34 8.23 -3.11
CA GLY A 48 3.87 8.54 -1.74
C GLY A 48 2.63 7.77 -1.29
N VAL A 49 2.09 6.89 -2.14
CA VAL A 49 0.94 6.04 -1.80
C VAL A 49 1.43 4.61 -1.54
N THR A 50 0.98 4.03 -0.43
CA THR A 50 1.25 2.62 -0.11
C THR A 50 0.19 1.75 -0.77
N TYR A 51 0.63 0.82 -1.61
CA TYR A 51 -0.20 -0.17 -2.27
C TYR A 51 -0.01 -1.54 -1.64
N VAL A 52 -1.12 -2.24 -1.42
CA VAL A 52 -1.14 -3.59 -0.84
C VAL A 52 -1.95 -4.53 -1.70
N PRO A 53 -1.60 -5.83 -1.75
CA PRO A 53 -2.46 -6.83 -2.35
C PRO A 53 -3.78 -6.93 -1.60
N LEU A 54 -4.91 -6.72 -2.28
CA LEU A 54 -6.24 -6.69 -1.68
C LEU A 54 -6.55 -7.96 -0.86
N ARG A 55 -6.29 -9.13 -1.43
CA ARG A 55 -6.54 -10.41 -0.75
C ARG A 55 -5.73 -10.57 0.53
N ALA A 56 -4.47 -10.14 0.52
CA ALA A 56 -3.63 -10.25 1.70
C ALA A 56 -4.05 -9.28 2.80
N LEU A 57 -4.43 -8.05 2.44
CA LEU A 57 -5.00 -7.08 3.36
C LEU A 57 -6.21 -7.66 4.07
N LEU A 58 -7.21 -8.09 3.30
CA LEU A 58 -8.49 -8.54 3.82
C LEU A 58 -8.36 -9.84 4.65
N ASN A 59 -7.60 -10.82 4.17
CA ASN A 59 -7.42 -12.09 4.90
C ASN A 59 -6.64 -11.93 6.21
N THR A 60 -5.83 -10.88 6.36
CA THR A 60 -5.18 -10.57 7.64
C THR A 60 -6.15 -9.89 8.62
N MET A 61 -7.15 -9.17 8.10
CA MET A 61 -8.18 -8.50 8.91
C MET A 61 -9.29 -9.45 9.39
N GLY A 62 -9.47 -10.60 8.74
CA GLY A 62 -10.51 -11.56 9.12
C GLY A 62 -10.90 -12.52 8.00
N ALA A 63 -12.07 -13.15 8.15
CA ALA A 63 -12.61 -14.07 7.17
C ALA A 63 -13.27 -13.32 6.02
N TRP A 64 -12.54 -13.19 4.91
CA TRP A 64 -13.00 -12.58 3.68
C TRP A 64 -12.92 -13.58 2.53
N ASP A 65 -14.01 -13.71 1.78
CA ASP A 65 -14.00 -14.29 0.45
C ASP A 65 -13.55 -13.23 -0.56
N VAL A 66 -12.48 -13.52 -1.33
CA VAL A 66 -11.94 -12.58 -2.33
C VAL A 66 -11.82 -13.30 -3.67
N TRP A 67 -12.47 -12.75 -4.70
CA TRP A 67 -12.45 -13.33 -6.05
C TRP A 67 -12.32 -12.25 -7.12
N TRP A 68 -12.05 -12.69 -8.34
CA TRP A 68 -12.11 -11.85 -9.52
C TRP A 68 -13.42 -12.08 -10.24
N ASP A 69 -14.17 -11.02 -10.49
CA ASP A 69 -15.41 -11.08 -11.27
C ASP A 69 -15.09 -10.78 -12.74
N GLU A 70 -15.06 -11.84 -13.55
CA GLU A 70 -14.77 -11.75 -14.98
C GLU A 70 -15.84 -10.98 -15.76
N ALA A 71 -17.09 -10.98 -15.30
CA ALA A 71 -18.18 -10.31 -15.99
C ALA A 71 -18.07 -8.79 -15.90
N THR A 72 -17.58 -8.28 -14.77
CA THR A 72 -17.40 -6.84 -14.52
C THR A 72 -15.96 -6.36 -14.61
N GLY A 73 -14.98 -7.28 -14.65
CA GLY A 73 -13.56 -6.96 -14.66
C GLY A 73 -13.07 -6.31 -13.35
N ARG A 74 -13.63 -6.72 -12.20
CA ARG A 74 -13.36 -6.16 -10.88
C ARG A 74 -12.91 -7.22 -9.91
N ALA A 75 -12.07 -6.82 -8.94
CA ALA A 75 -11.88 -7.64 -7.77
C ALA A 75 -13.05 -7.41 -6.82
N ALA A 76 -13.63 -8.49 -6.34
CA ALA A 76 -14.74 -8.49 -5.39
C ALA A 76 -14.32 -9.18 -4.11
N ALA A 77 -14.85 -8.72 -2.99
CA ALA A 77 -14.66 -9.35 -1.70
C ALA A 77 -15.94 -9.23 -0.86
N ALA A 78 -16.18 -10.23 -0.04
CA ALA A 78 -17.30 -10.24 0.90
C ALA A 78 -16.86 -10.82 2.25
N SER A 79 -17.37 -10.26 3.32
CA SER A 79 -17.43 -10.83 4.65
C SER A 79 -18.90 -10.91 5.08
N ASP A 80 -19.19 -11.33 6.33
CA ASP A 80 -20.56 -11.56 6.79
C ASP A 80 -21.51 -10.37 6.51
N ASP A 81 -21.05 -9.13 6.76
CA ASP A 81 -21.87 -7.92 6.68
C ASP A 81 -21.35 -6.85 5.71
N THR A 82 -20.22 -7.10 5.02
CA THR A 82 -19.56 -6.07 4.20
C THR A 82 -19.19 -6.60 2.83
N HIS A 83 -19.48 -5.80 1.81
CA HIS A 83 -19.09 -6.08 0.43
C HIS A 83 -18.11 -5.04 -0.07
N LEU A 84 -17.10 -5.49 -0.82
CA LEU A 84 -16.08 -4.61 -1.39
C LEU A 84 -15.86 -4.94 -2.87
N TRP A 85 -15.77 -3.89 -3.68
CA TRP A 85 -15.38 -3.98 -5.10
C TRP A 85 -14.22 -3.03 -5.37
N ALA A 86 -13.18 -3.54 -6.02
CA ALA A 86 -12.07 -2.72 -6.51
C ALA A 86 -12.06 -2.76 -8.04
N ASP A 87 -12.28 -1.61 -8.66
CA ASP A 87 -12.42 -1.43 -10.10
C ASP A 87 -11.16 -0.79 -10.69
N PRO A 88 -10.32 -1.54 -11.42
CA PRO A 88 -9.11 -1.00 -12.03
C PRO A 88 -9.40 -0.12 -13.26
N ALA A 89 -10.56 -0.25 -13.90
CA ALA A 89 -10.92 0.57 -15.05
C ALA A 89 -11.41 1.97 -14.64
N ALA A 90 -12.10 2.06 -13.49
CA ALA A 90 -12.61 3.31 -12.94
C ALA A 90 -11.69 3.95 -11.89
N ASP A 91 -10.64 3.26 -11.46
CA ASP A 91 -9.77 3.66 -10.32
C ASP A 91 -10.61 3.97 -9.06
N THR A 92 -11.50 3.05 -8.71
CA THR A 92 -12.38 3.19 -7.54
C THR A 92 -12.38 1.92 -6.68
N VAL A 93 -12.58 2.14 -5.39
CA VAL A 93 -12.93 1.09 -4.44
C VAL A 93 -14.29 1.45 -3.82
N THR A 94 -15.20 0.50 -3.84
CA THR A 94 -16.52 0.63 -3.23
C THR A 94 -16.61 -0.34 -2.05
N VAL A 95 -16.96 0.16 -0.89
CA VAL A 95 -17.26 -0.62 0.30
C VAL A 95 -18.71 -0.34 0.64
N ASP A 96 -19.56 -1.34 0.51
CA ASP A 96 -21.01 -1.25 0.60
C ASP A 96 -21.55 -0.13 -0.30
N GLU A 97 -22.07 0.96 0.27
CA GLU A 97 -22.61 2.11 -0.47
C GLU A 97 -21.56 3.22 -0.70
N LYS A 98 -20.39 3.13 -0.06
CA LYS A 98 -19.37 4.16 -0.12
C LYS A 98 -18.33 3.90 -1.20
N THR A 99 -18.32 4.73 -2.23
CA THR A 99 -17.30 4.69 -3.29
C THR A 99 -16.24 5.76 -3.06
N VAL A 100 -14.98 5.33 -3.10
CA VAL A 100 -13.80 6.19 -2.96
C VAL A 100 -12.89 6.05 -4.19
N ARG A 101 -12.30 7.16 -4.63
CA ARG A 101 -11.39 7.16 -5.78
C ARG A 101 -9.97 6.91 -5.35
N GLY A 102 -9.32 5.97 -6.00
CA GLY A 102 -7.93 5.66 -5.81
C GLY A 102 -7.46 4.61 -6.80
N ARG A 103 -6.27 4.80 -7.32
CA ARG A 103 -5.72 3.94 -8.36
C ARG A 103 -5.71 2.48 -7.92
N VAL A 104 -6.37 1.64 -8.70
CA VAL A 104 -6.38 0.19 -8.56
C VAL A 104 -5.55 -0.41 -9.69
N THR A 105 -4.62 -1.29 -9.38
CA THR A 105 -3.79 -1.95 -10.40
C THR A 105 -3.86 -3.46 -10.28
N VAL A 106 -3.86 -4.13 -11.42
CA VAL A 106 -3.77 -5.60 -11.48
C VAL A 106 -2.44 -5.96 -12.12
N GLU A 107 -1.60 -6.69 -11.40
CA GLU A 107 -0.28 -7.11 -11.86
C GLU A 107 -0.06 -8.58 -11.55
N ASN A 108 0.25 -9.36 -12.58
CA ASN A 108 0.46 -10.81 -12.45
C ASN A 108 -0.69 -11.53 -11.71
N GLY A 109 -1.95 -11.11 -11.97
CA GLY A 109 -3.14 -11.68 -11.33
C GLY A 109 -3.37 -11.22 -9.87
N VAL A 110 -2.60 -10.24 -9.39
CA VAL A 110 -2.76 -9.65 -8.06
C VAL A 110 -3.33 -8.25 -8.17
N THR A 111 -4.43 -7.99 -7.48
CA THR A 111 -5.04 -6.67 -7.38
C THR A 111 -4.41 -5.89 -6.24
N TYR A 112 -3.83 -4.74 -6.57
CA TYR A 112 -3.24 -3.81 -5.61
C TYR A 112 -4.15 -2.59 -5.42
N VAL A 113 -4.34 -2.20 -4.18
CA VAL A 113 -5.19 -1.09 -3.76
C VAL A 113 -4.44 -0.14 -2.84
N PRO A 114 -4.79 1.17 -2.81
CA PRO A 114 -4.21 2.11 -1.86
C PRO A 114 -4.61 1.72 -0.42
N LEU A 115 -3.63 1.40 0.41
CA LEU A 115 -3.84 0.90 1.78
C LEU A 115 -4.70 1.83 2.62
N ARG A 116 -4.35 3.12 2.68
CA ARG A 116 -5.07 4.09 3.51
C ARG A 116 -6.53 4.22 3.09
N LEU A 117 -6.77 4.29 1.79
CA LEU A 117 -8.08 4.48 1.22
C LEU A 117 -9.03 3.32 1.53
N VAL A 118 -8.54 2.08 1.38
CA VAL A 118 -9.32 0.87 1.70
C VAL A 118 -9.46 0.71 3.20
N GLY A 119 -8.38 0.89 3.96
CA GLY A 119 -8.41 0.80 5.42
C GLY A 119 -9.41 1.76 6.04
N GLU A 120 -9.36 3.05 5.68
CA GLU A 120 -10.30 4.05 6.18
C GLU A 120 -11.76 3.80 5.72
N ALA A 121 -11.96 3.24 4.52
CA ALA A 121 -13.29 2.86 4.05
C ALA A 121 -13.89 1.70 4.88
N LEU A 122 -13.03 0.81 5.38
CA LEU A 122 -13.37 -0.27 6.30
C LEU A 122 -13.40 0.15 7.79
N GLY A 123 -13.20 1.45 8.07
CA GLY A 123 -13.22 1.99 9.45
C GLY A 123 -11.93 1.78 10.23
N CYS A 124 -10.84 1.35 9.57
CA CYS A 124 -9.54 1.20 10.22
C CYS A 124 -8.81 2.53 10.37
N GLN A 125 -7.92 2.61 11.35
CA GLN A 125 -6.89 3.65 11.42
C GLN A 125 -5.67 3.18 10.64
N VAL A 126 -5.09 4.07 9.80
CA VAL A 126 -3.92 3.76 8.99
C VAL A 126 -2.84 4.81 9.23
N GLU A 127 -1.73 4.39 9.78
CA GLU A 127 -0.62 5.25 10.16
C GLU A 127 0.66 4.83 9.46
N TRP A 128 1.60 5.77 9.34
CA TRP A 128 2.96 5.50 8.90
C TRP A 128 3.87 5.44 10.11
N ASP A 129 4.51 4.31 10.31
CA ASP A 129 5.50 4.15 11.36
C ASP A 129 6.91 4.44 10.81
N PRO A 130 7.56 5.52 11.27
CA PRO A 130 8.89 5.92 10.79
C PRO A 130 10.00 4.94 11.21
N TYR A 131 9.82 4.17 12.28
CA TYR A 131 10.80 3.20 12.78
C TYR A 131 10.69 1.88 12.02
N LEU A 132 9.47 1.39 11.82
CA LEU A 132 9.19 0.26 10.94
C LEU A 132 9.53 0.61 9.49
N ARG A 133 9.52 1.91 9.15
CA ARG A 133 9.54 2.43 7.77
C ARG A 133 8.45 1.80 6.91
N GLY A 134 7.29 1.63 7.50
CA GLY A 134 6.15 0.92 6.96
C GLY A 134 4.83 1.50 7.44
N ALA A 135 3.74 0.84 7.11
CA ALA A 135 2.41 1.23 7.55
C ALA A 135 1.88 0.28 8.60
N THR A 136 1.16 0.84 9.58
CA THR A 136 0.39 0.12 10.57
C THR A 136 -1.09 0.37 10.34
N VAL A 137 -1.89 -0.65 10.52
CA VAL A 137 -3.34 -0.62 10.41
C VAL A 137 -3.92 -1.17 11.70
N THR A 138 -4.84 -0.41 12.29
CA THR A 138 -5.61 -0.82 13.46
C THR A 138 -7.06 -1.03 13.03
N SER A 139 -7.57 -2.25 13.18
CA SER A 139 -8.93 -2.62 12.81
C SER A 139 -9.96 -2.02 13.77
N PRO A 140 -11.20 -1.79 13.33
CA PRO A 140 -12.28 -1.38 14.22
C PRO A 140 -12.47 -2.41 15.34
N GLY A 141 -12.47 -1.95 16.59
CA GLY A 141 -12.63 -2.83 17.74
C GLY A 141 -11.40 -3.67 18.12
N ALA A 142 -10.23 -3.40 17.54
CA ALA A 142 -8.97 -3.95 18.01
C ALA A 142 -8.79 -3.68 19.51
N ALA A 143 -8.28 -4.68 20.25
CA ALA A 143 -8.12 -4.58 21.70
C ALA A 143 -7.09 -3.53 22.13
N TYR A 144 -6.27 -3.06 21.19
CA TYR A 144 -5.23 -2.06 21.40
C TYR A 144 -4.91 -1.36 20.05
N ASP A 145 -4.43 -0.13 20.15
CA ASP A 145 -3.84 0.58 19.02
C ASP A 145 -2.44 0.01 18.71
N ALA A 146 -2.19 -0.35 17.44
CA ALA A 146 -0.91 -0.95 17.03
C ALA A 146 0.27 0.00 17.25
N GLY A 147 0.04 1.32 17.11
CA GLY A 147 1.05 2.34 17.39
C GLY A 147 1.36 2.45 18.88
N GLU A 148 0.34 2.46 19.74
CA GLU A 148 0.51 2.47 21.20
C GLU A 148 1.27 1.24 21.69
N LEU A 149 0.91 0.05 21.20
CA LEU A 149 1.62 -1.19 21.52
C LEU A 149 3.09 -1.15 21.11
N TYR A 150 3.35 -0.62 19.92
CA TYR A 150 4.71 -0.45 19.43
C TYR A 150 5.54 0.49 20.34
N TRP A 151 4.98 1.65 20.71
CA TRP A 151 5.65 2.58 21.60
C TRP A 151 5.86 2.00 22.99
N LEU A 152 4.84 1.31 23.55
CA LEU A 152 4.94 0.66 24.84
C LEU A 152 6.04 -0.41 24.85
N SER A 153 6.10 -1.24 23.82
CA SER A 153 7.15 -2.27 23.69
C SER A 153 8.55 -1.65 23.64
N ARG A 154 8.72 -0.49 22.99
CA ARG A 154 10.00 0.21 22.96
C ARG A 154 10.38 0.84 24.30
N ILE A 155 9.41 1.38 25.00
CA ILE A 155 9.62 1.92 26.35
C ILE A 155 10.07 0.79 27.27
N ILE A 156 9.35 -0.33 27.27
CA ILE A 156 9.72 -1.52 28.05
C ILE A 156 11.15 -1.98 27.69
N CYS A 157 11.50 -2.07 26.41
CA CYS A 157 12.84 -2.45 25.99
C CYS A 157 13.91 -1.43 26.42
N ALA A 158 13.61 -0.14 26.42
CA ALA A 158 14.54 0.91 26.82
C ALA A 158 14.79 0.91 28.34
N GLU A 159 13.72 0.71 29.14
CA GLU A 159 13.77 0.72 30.60
C GLU A 159 14.33 -0.59 31.18
N SER A 160 14.01 -1.72 30.54
CA SER A 160 14.32 -3.05 31.08
C SER A 160 15.11 -3.95 30.13
N GLY A 161 15.71 -3.40 29.08
CA GLY A 161 16.45 -4.16 28.06
C GLY A 161 17.65 -4.98 28.57
N ALA A 162 18.19 -4.65 29.74
CA ALA A 162 19.25 -5.40 30.42
C ALA A 162 18.70 -6.43 31.44
N GLU A 163 17.39 -6.40 31.69
CA GLU A 163 16.76 -7.28 32.67
C GLU A 163 16.40 -8.65 32.09
N SER A 164 16.18 -9.62 32.98
CA SER A 164 15.62 -10.90 32.58
C SER A 164 14.20 -10.73 32.04
N MET A 165 13.70 -11.72 31.28
CA MET A 165 12.32 -11.68 30.75
C MET A 165 11.27 -11.45 31.85
N SER A 166 11.49 -12.03 33.06
CA SER A 166 10.61 -11.81 34.20
C SER A 166 10.66 -10.36 34.71
N GLY A 167 11.84 -9.71 34.64
CA GLY A 167 12.00 -8.31 34.98
C GLY A 167 11.31 -7.39 33.96
N GLN A 168 11.39 -7.72 32.68
CA GLN A 168 10.72 -6.97 31.60
C GLN A 168 9.17 -7.03 31.72
N ILE A 169 8.63 -8.19 32.11
CA ILE A 169 7.18 -8.35 32.35
C ILE A 169 6.72 -7.51 33.56
N ALA A 170 7.57 -7.33 34.55
CA ALA A 170 7.25 -6.55 35.75
C ALA A 170 7.21 -5.03 35.51
N VAL A 171 7.86 -4.54 34.44
CA VAL A 171 7.87 -3.12 34.05
C VAL A 171 6.66 -2.77 33.16
N GLY A 172 6.14 -3.70 32.36
CA GLY A 172 4.96 -3.53 31.49
C GLY A 172 3.70 -3.93 32.23
#